data_ada5c9cd8aa56db6550b6082018859da
#
_entry.id   ada5c9cd8aa56db6550b6082018859da
#
_cell.length_a   1.000
_cell.length_b   1.000
_cell.length_c   1.000
_cell.angle_alpha   90.00
_cell.angle_beta   90.00
_cell.angle_gamma   90.00
#
_symmetry.space_group_name_H-M   'P 1'
#
loop_
_entity.id
_entity.type
_entity.pdbx_description
1 polymer ?
#
loop_
_entity_poly.entity_id
_entity_poly.type
_entity_poly.pdbx_seq_one_letter_code
_entity_poly.pdbx_strand_id
1 'polypeptide(L)'
;MSSNLTTDSHSLLIVQVEPPQREEGGDYYYRTYAPGISMAQEEGVYVINLTNVHRKKEQIMREADVLILKNICDPDMLPIIKQRKQQKKLTVYELADDICAIPPWNPVHFFYKNQENLLLFKRIAHYCDTMQFSIPELQRVYGYLSPSSAVFLNQISTVPSEKKFKNVLEIIIGWGGSHGHLEDIAEVSEPLIDWIMSRDNVELYLMCSDPIWSLFERLPPTRRRRFKTGSLGDYYAFLKKIDIGLAPLKDTPFNRSRSDVKFLEYAVHGVVPVVQASVPYVLTVKHGETGFLFEDAAGMLDVLENLIENVHLISKVASDARGYVIKERLQHQHGKERTEFYRTKLAEIHSGQEVKNGGCKIFEASSNIEGATRNGRHLRLMPTRFENLLHDGLVLGQLESREALASSLFSEASQLEPKSYMPYLFGAFYSGDPAGWLNQAIERNPHSVKSWILLGEEYAQKREIVKAIKCFESAAEIFPAYEIPYLRTAGLLQKLGHQKEALYLTEKAEALTLPLKG
;
A
#
# COMPACT_ATOMS: atom_id res chain seq x y z
N MET A 1 2.61 5.44 -44.15
CA MET A 1 1.43 6.25 -43.80
C MET A 1 1.69 6.79 -42.39
N SER A 2 2.16 8.03 -42.30
CA SER A 2 2.38 8.74 -41.06
C SER A 2 1.02 9.13 -40.47
N SER A 3 0.57 8.39 -39.46
CA SER A 3 -0.58 8.81 -38.66
C SER A 3 -0.20 10.09 -37.92
N ASN A 4 -0.75 11.21 -38.34
CA ASN A 4 -0.76 12.44 -37.57
C ASN A 4 -1.43 12.15 -36.22
N LEU A 5 -0.62 11.97 -35.17
CA LEU A 5 -1.08 12.02 -33.79
C LEU A 5 -1.55 13.45 -33.53
N THR A 6 -2.82 13.72 -33.73
CA THR A 6 -3.48 14.90 -33.19
C THR A 6 -3.27 14.84 -31.69
N THR A 7 -2.50 15.78 -31.13
CA THR A 7 -2.33 15.93 -29.68
C THR A 7 -3.69 16.30 -29.12
N ASP A 8 -4.36 15.27 -28.58
CA ASP A 8 -5.66 15.41 -27.94
C ASP A 8 -5.50 16.40 -26.76
N SER A 9 -6.15 17.56 -26.85
CA SER A 9 -6.03 18.64 -25.86
C SER A 9 -6.60 18.27 -24.49
N HIS A 10 -7.14 17.07 -24.34
CA HIS A 10 -7.83 16.57 -23.15
C HIS A 10 -7.19 15.33 -22.51
N SER A 11 -5.98 14.95 -22.95
CA SER A 11 -5.31 13.77 -22.37
C SER A 11 -4.89 13.99 -20.91
N LEU A 12 -5.13 12.98 -20.06
CA LEU A 12 -4.82 12.97 -18.64
C LEU A 12 -3.81 11.84 -18.34
N LEU A 13 -2.62 12.18 -17.86
CA LEU A 13 -1.64 11.20 -17.38
C LEU A 13 -1.73 11.04 -15.87
N ILE A 14 -2.11 9.85 -15.43
CA ILE A 14 -2.13 9.45 -14.02
C ILE A 14 -0.93 8.53 -13.77
N VAL A 15 -0.12 8.85 -12.77
CA VAL A 15 1.01 8.02 -12.34
C VAL A 15 0.76 7.54 -10.91
N GLN A 16 0.77 6.23 -10.71
CA GLN A 16 0.60 5.59 -9.41
C GLN A 16 1.94 5.02 -8.94
N VAL A 17 2.41 5.43 -7.76
CA VAL A 17 3.70 5.06 -7.20
C VAL A 17 3.50 4.21 -5.95
N GLU A 18 4.10 3.02 -5.98
CA GLU A 18 4.08 2.02 -4.92
C GLU A 18 5.41 1.98 -4.16
N PRO A 19 5.41 1.55 -2.89
CA PRO A 19 6.63 1.13 -2.21
C PRO A 19 7.36 0.02 -2.98
N PRO A 20 8.68 -0.19 -2.75
CA PRO A 20 9.40 -1.30 -3.37
C PRO A 20 8.77 -2.64 -2.99
N GLN A 21 8.50 -3.46 -4.00
CA GLN A 21 7.98 -4.81 -3.81
C GLN A 21 8.42 -5.72 -4.96
N ARG A 22 8.70 -6.98 -4.67
CA ARG A 22 9.01 -8.02 -5.67
C ARG A 22 7.76 -8.67 -6.22
N GLU A 23 6.83 -9.00 -5.33
CA GLU A 23 5.61 -9.72 -5.65
C GLU A 23 4.40 -8.81 -5.47
N GLU A 24 3.41 -9.03 -6.30
CA GLU A 24 2.17 -8.27 -6.28
C GLU A 24 1.23 -8.83 -5.24
N GLY A 25 1.15 -8.12 -4.11
CA GLY A 25 0.17 -8.39 -3.08
C GLY A 25 -1.24 -7.96 -3.47
N GLY A 26 -2.23 -8.43 -2.71
CA GLY A 26 -3.62 -8.02 -2.86
C GLY A 26 -3.82 -6.50 -2.75
N ASP A 27 -3.03 -5.84 -1.90
CA ASP A 27 -3.07 -4.39 -1.74
C ASP A 27 -2.69 -3.66 -3.05
N TYR A 28 -1.61 -4.08 -3.73
CA TYR A 28 -1.27 -3.55 -5.07
C TYR A 28 -2.41 -3.80 -6.06
N TYR A 29 -2.97 -5.01 -6.07
CA TYR A 29 -4.01 -5.38 -7.01
C TYR A 29 -5.27 -4.51 -6.84
N TYR A 30 -5.79 -4.40 -5.61
CA TYR A 30 -7.04 -3.69 -5.34
C TYR A 30 -6.91 -2.17 -5.33
N ARG A 31 -5.73 -1.64 -4.99
CA ARG A 31 -5.55 -0.19 -4.84
C ARG A 31 -4.91 0.48 -6.05
N THR A 32 -4.08 -0.24 -6.80
CA THR A 32 -3.27 0.35 -7.87
C THR A 32 -3.55 -0.28 -9.23
N TYR A 33 -3.42 -1.62 -9.35
CA TYR A 33 -3.49 -2.28 -10.65
C TYR A 33 -4.92 -2.25 -11.23
N ALA A 34 -5.89 -2.77 -10.52
CA ALA A 34 -7.26 -2.88 -10.98
C ALA A 34 -7.91 -1.49 -11.22
N PRO A 35 -7.79 -0.51 -10.30
CA PRO A 35 -8.22 0.86 -10.57
C PRO A 35 -7.51 1.49 -11.76
N GLY A 36 -6.19 1.26 -11.91
CA GLY A 36 -5.41 1.78 -13.05
C GLY A 36 -5.93 1.28 -14.39
N ILE A 37 -6.20 -0.02 -14.51
CA ILE A 37 -6.83 -0.62 -15.70
C ILE A 37 -8.19 0.01 -15.98
N SER A 38 -9.01 0.19 -14.93
CA SER A 38 -10.37 0.74 -15.08
C SER A 38 -10.34 2.20 -15.54
N MET A 39 -9.48 3.04 -14.96
CA MET A 39 -9.30 4.43 -15.37
C MET A 39 -8.79 4.53 -16.82
N ALA A 40 -7.87 3.66 -17.23
CA ALA A 40 -7.30 3.65 -18.57
C ALA A 40 -8.29 3.22 -19.67
N GLN A 41 -9.47 2.73 -19.32
CA GLN A 41 -10.55 2.46 -20.28
C GLN A 41 -11.22 3.75 -20.76
N GLU A 42 -11.16 4.84 -19.99
CA GLU A 42 -11.71 6.11 -20.40
C GLU A 42 -10.87 6.76 -21.51
N GLU A 43 -11.55 7.40 -22.45
CA GLU A 43 -10.90 8.09 -23.56
C GLU A 43 -9.98 9.22 -23.06
N GLY A 44 -8.78 9.30 -23.63
CA GLY A 44 -7.79 10.29 -23.24
C GLY A 44 -7.14 10.09 -21.87
N VAL A 45 -7.44 9.01 -21.12
CA VAL A 45 -6.80 8.71 -19.83
C VAL A 45 -5.69 7.70 -20.00
N TYR A 46 -4.48 8.06 -19.57
CA TYR A 46 -3.27 7.23 -19.58
C TYR A 46 -2.84 6.98 -18.14
N VAL A 47 -2.49 5.74 -17.81
CA VAL A 47 -2.09 5.36 -16.46
C VAL A 47 -0.74 4.66 -16.48
N ILE A 48 0.19 5.07 -15.61
CA ILE A 48 1.48 4.41 -15.40
C ILE A 48 1.59 3.97 -13.94
N ASN A 49 1.90 2.69 -13.72
CA ASN A 49 2.21 2.14 -12.40
C ASN A 49 3.71 1.85 -12.31
N LEU A 50 4.36 2.32 -11.25
CA LEU A 50 5.77 2.07 -10.96
C LEU A 50 6.04 2.06 -9.45
N THR A 51 7.22 1.57 -9.08
CA THR A 51 7.70 1.64 -7.70
C THR A 51 8.55 2.90 -7.46
N ASN A 52 8.65 3.34 -6.19
CA ASN A 52 9.47 4.51 -5.84
C ASN A 52 10.99 4.25 -5.92
N VAL A 53 11.43 3.07 -6.33
CA VAL A 53 12.83 2.75 -6.66
C VAL A 53 13.08 2.58 -8.16
N HIS A 54 12.07 2.82 -9.01
CA HIS A 54 12.23 2.72 -10.46
C HIS A 54 13.21 3.78 -10.98
N ARG A 55 14.18 3.37 -11.84
CA ARG A 55 15.28 4.22 -12.36
C ARG A 55 14.81 5.50 -13.07
N LYS A 56 13.61 5.52 -13.64
CA LYS A 56 13.00 6.69 -14.31
C LYS A 56 11.93 7.40 -13.48
N LYS A 57 11.78 7.04 -12.19
CA LYS A 57 10.70 7.54 -11.33
C LYS A 57 10.56 9.05 -11.34
N GLU A 58 11.67 9.78 -11.17
CA GLU A 58 11.62 11.24 -11.03
C GLU A 58 11.09 11.93 -12.28
N GLN A 59 11.57 11.51 -13.46
CA GLN A 59 11.08 12.07 -14.71
C GLN A 59 9.58 11.80 -14.89
N ILE A 60 9.15 10.55 -14.69
CA ILE A 60 7.75 10.13 -14.88
C ILE A 60 6.84 10.84 -13.88
N MET A 61 7.24 10.92 -12.60
CA MET A 61 6.47 11.60 -11.56
C MET A 61 6.33 13.10 -11.81
N ARG A 62 7.41 13.77 -12.28
CA ARG A 62 7.37 15.22 -12.59
C ARG A 62 6.47 15.56 -13.75
N GLU A 63 6.38 14.68 -14.75
CA GLU A 63 5.58 14.89 -15.95
C GLU A 63 4.10 14.53 -15.79
N ALA A 64 3.76 13.69 -14.82
CA ALA A 64 2.39 13.28 -14.54
C ALA A 64 1.47 14.49 -14.28
N ASP A 65 0.25 14.47 -14.82
CA ASP A 65 -0.79 15.44 -14.46
C ASP A 65 -1.32 15.16 -13.05
N VAL A 66 -1.56 13.89 -12.77
CA VAL A 66 -1.95 13.36 -11.47
C VAL A 66 -0.89 12.38 -10.97
N LEU A 67 -0.31 12.65 -9.82
CA LEU A 67 0.62 11.76 -9.13
C LEU A 67 -0.07 11.21 -7.88
N ILE A 68 -0.16 9.88 -7.78
CA ILE A 68 -0.71 9.19 -6.61
C ILE A 68 0.44 8.50 -5.88
N LEU A 69 0.68 8.89 -4.63
CA LEU A 69 1.69 8.33 -3.74
C LEU A 69 1.00 7.41 -2.74
N LYS A 70 1.08 6.09 -2.95
CA LYS A 70 0.43 5.13 -2.08
C LYS A 70 1.37 4.67 -0.97
N ASN A 71 1.05 4.98 0.27
CA ASN A 71 1.83 4.62 1.47
C ASN A 71 3.33 4.97 1.35
N ILE A 72 3.69 5.98 0.56
CA ILE A 72 5.09 6.38 0.37
C ILE A 72 5.57 7.15 1.59
N CYS A 73 6.70 6.69 2.17
CA CYS A 73 7.39 7.32 3.28
C CYS A 73 8.86 7.52 2.91
N ASP A 74 9.13 8.51 2.06
CA ASP A 74 10.47 8.84 1.55
C ASP A 74 10.62 10.37 1.52
N PRO A 75 11.58 10.98 2.26
CA PRO A 75 11.75 12.42 2.31
C PRO A 75 12.09 13.05 0.96
N ASP A 76 12.62 12.28 0.00
CA ASP A 76 12.91 12.76 -1.35
C ASP A 76 11.63 13.01 -2.19
N MET A 77 10.47 12.61 -1.68
CA MET A 77 9.18 13.00 -2.28
C MET A 77 8.83 14.47 -2.01
N LEU A 78 9.28 15.04 -0.90
CA LEU A 78 8.93 16.42 -0.51
C LEU A 78 9.35 17.47 -1.56
N PRO A 79 10.58 17.49 -2.09
CA PRO A 79 10.95 18.41 -3.16
C PRO A 79 10.17 18.17 -4.46
N ILE A 80 9.81 16.92 -4.78
CA ILE A 80 8.99 16.58 -5.96
C ILE A 80 7.59 17.18 -5.80
N ILE A 81 6.95 17.00 -4.65
CA ILE A 81 5.62 17.57 -4.35
C ILE A 81 5.66 19.10 -4.44
N LYS A 82 6.69 19.73 -3.83
CA LYS A 82 6.89 21.19 -3.90
C LYS A 82 6.97 21.69 -5.34
N GLN A 83 7.80 21.04 -6.18
CA GLN A 83 7.95 21.40 -7.59
C GLN A 83 6.63 21.21 -8.38
N ARG A 84 5.92 20.09 -8.16
CA ARG A 84 4.63 19.82 -8.81
C ARG A 84 3.57 20.85 -8.44
N LYS A 85 3.53 21.28 -7.17
CA LYS A 85 2.64 22.35 -6.70
C LYS A 85 2.92 23.69 -7.41
N GLN A 86 4.20 24.04 -7.61
CA GLN A 86 4.58 25.21 -8.40
C GLN A 86 4.15 25.10 -9.87
N GLN A 87 4.14 23.89 -10.43
CA GLN A 87 3.70 23.58 -11.78
C GLN A 87 2.16 23.42 -11.90
N LYS A 88 1.42 23.63 -10.82
CA LYS A 88 -0.04 23.42 -10.74
C LYS A 88 -0.48 22.01 -11.15
N LYS A 89 0.30 20.97 -10.80
CA LYS A 89 0.00 19.56 -11.04
C LYS A 89 -0.55 18.91 -9.76
N LEU A 90 -1.55 18.05 -9.91
CA LEU A 90 -2.20 17.39 -8.79
C LEU A 90 -1.33 16.30 -8.19
N THR A 91 -1.14 16.34 -6.87
CA THR A 91 -0.52 15.25 -6.10
C THR A 91 -1.48 14.73 -5.05
N VAL A 92 -1.72 13.43 -5.06
CA VAL A 92 -2.66 12.71 -4.19
C VAL A 92 -1.87 11.77 -3.29
N TYR A 93 -2.18 11.77 -1.99
CA TYR A 93 -1.67 10.73 -1.09
C TYR A 93 -2.74 9.66 -0.89
N GLU A 94 -2.40 8.40 -1.11
CA GLU A 94 -3.29 7.28 -0.86
C GLU A 94 -2.89 6.51 0.39
N LEU A 95 -3.86 6.33 1.30
CA LEU A 95 -3.72 5.53 2.50
C LEU A 95 -4.72 4.37 2.45
N ALA A 96 -4.20 3.14 2.47
CA ALA A 96 -5.00 1.92 2.34
C ALA A 96 -5.25 1.20 3.67
N ASP A 97 -4.35 1.37 4.65
CA ASP A 97 -4.41 0.79 6.00
C ASP A 97 -4.02 1.84 7.06
N ASP A 98 -4.41 1.61 8.31
CA ASP A 98 -3.95 2.45 9.45
C ASP A 98 -2.51 2.10 9.82
N ILE A 99 -1.56 2.81 9.22
CA ILE A 99 -0.13 2.58 9.44
C ILE A 99 0.36 3.00 10.83
N CYS A 100 -0.41 3.80 11.58
CA CYS A 100 -0.08 4.14 12.96
C CYS A 100 -0.50 3.05 13.96
N ALA A 101 -1.43 2.17 13.57
CA ALA A 101 -1.99 1.13 14.43
C ALA A 101 -1.55 -0.29 14.02
N ILE A 102 -0.52 -0.42 13.20
CA ILE A 102 -0.01 -1.73 12.73
C ILE A 102 0.43 -2.59 13.93
N PRO A 103 -0.10 -3.81 14.08
CA PRO A 103 0.22 -4.66 15.20
C PRO A 103 1.67 -5.19 15.16
N PRO A 104 2.27 -5.51 16.34
CA PRO A 104 3.70 -5.86 16.46
C PRO A 104 4.16 -7.07 15.64
N TRP A 105 3.28 -8.02 15.37
CA TRP A 105 3.59 -9.22 14.57
C TRP A 105 3.54 -8.99 13.06
N ASN A 106 3.06 -7.82 12.62
CA ASN A 106 3.07 -7.47 11.20
C ASN A 106 4.50 -7.10 10.78
N PRO A 107 5.04 -7.66 9.69
CA PRO A 107 6.42 -7.42 9.26
C PRO A 107 6.78 -5.94 9.06
N VAL A 108 5.82 -5.11 8.65
CA VAL A 108 6.06 -3.67 8.43
C VAL A 108 5.99 -2.83 9.72
N HIS A 109 5.63 -3.44 10.86
CA HIS A 109 5.57 -2.74 12.15
C HIS A 109 6.89 -2.07 12.51
N PHE A 110 8.02 -2.75 12.29
CA PHE A 110 9.34 -2.21 12.62
C PHE A 110 9.64 -0.89 11.93
N PHE A 111 9.17 -0.72 10.70
CA PHE A 111 9.32 0.53 9.97
C PHE A 111 8.45 1.65 10.56
N TYR A 112 7.17 1.39 10.81
CA TYR A 112 6.22 2.39 11.28
C TYR A 112 6.21 2.61 12.80
N LYS A 113 6.84 1.76 13.63
CA LYS A 113 7.06 2.08 15.04
C LYS A 113 8.02 3.26 15.26
N ASN A 114 8.84 3.60 14.25
CA ASN A 114 9.70 4.76 14.29
C ASN A 114 8.87 6.04 14.13
N GLN A 115 8.91 6.91 15.16
CA GLN A 115 8.15 8.16 15.19
C GLN A 115 8.52 9.11 14.04
N GLU A 116 9.77 9.12 13.58
CA GLU A 116 10.19 9.93 12.43
C GLU A 116 9.51 9.48 11.15
N ASN A 117 9.35 8.15 10.94
CA ASN A 117 8.62 7.63 9.79
C ASN A 117 7.12 7.96 9.86
N LEU A 118 6.52 7.89 11.06
CA LEU A 118 5.12 8.29 11.26
C LEU A 118 4.91 9.79 11.01
N LEU A 119 5.83 10.65 11.46
CA LEU A 119 5.77 12.07 11.17
C LEU A 119 6.00 12.33 9.68
N LEU A 120 6.93 11.63 9.06
CA LEU A 120 7.24 11.79 7.64
C LEU A 120 6.05 11.44 6.73
N PHE A 121 5.35 10.31 6.97
CA PHE A 121 4.15 10.01 6.18
C PHE A 121 3.09 11.11 6.33
N LYS A 122 2.83 11.57 7.58
CA LYS A 122 1.89 12.66 7.83
C LYS A 122 2.31 13.94 7.12
N ARG A 123 3.61 14.24 7.11
CA ARG A 123 4.19 15.37 6.39
C ARG A 123 3.96 15.27 4.89
N ILE A 124 4.26 14.12 4.28
CA ILE A 124 4.05 13.90 2.84
C ILE A 124 2.56 14.05 2.51
N ALA A 125 1.68 13.40 3.27
CA ALA A 125 0.24 13.50 3.09
C ALA A 125 -0.26 14.94 3.21
N HIS A 126 0.22 15.71 4.19
CA HIS A 126 -0.14 17.11 4.41
C HIS A 126 0.27 18.04 3.26
N TYR A 127 1.41 17.75 2.60
CA TYR A 127 1.86 18.54 1.47
C TYR A 127 1.24 18.15 0.12
N CYS A 128 0.60 17.00 0.04
CA CYS A 128 -0.22 16.63 -1.12
C CYS A 128 -1.47 17.53 -1.22
N ASP A 129 -2.01 17.68 -2.42
CA ASP A 129 -3.17 18.55 -2.65
C ASP A 129 -4.47 17.92 -2.13
N THR A 130 -4.53 16.59 -2.08
CA THR A 130 -5.68 15.83 -1.59
C THR A 130 -5.25 14.44 -1.11
N MET A 131 -6.11 13.79 -0.34
CA MET A 131 -5.95 12.39 0.07
C MET A 131 -7.06 11.51 -0.50
N GLN A 132 -6.75 10.23 -0.68
CA GLN A 132 -7.75 9.21 -0.96
C GLN A 132 -7.56 8.00 -0.04
N PHE A 133 -8.68 7.37 0.31
CA PHE A 133 -8.77 6.32 1.30
C PHE A 133 -9.49 5.09 0.76
N SER A 134 -9.18 3.92 1.33
CA SER A 134 -9.84 2.65 1.00
C SER A 134 -11.20 2.48 1.69
N ILE A 135 -11.44 3.20 2.80
CA ILE A 135 -12.64 3.07 3.63
C ILE A 135 -12.94 4.40 4.36
N PRO A 136 -14.22 4.70 4.69
CA PRO A 136 -14.60 5.92 5.42
C PRO A 136 -13.91 6.07 6.79
N GLU A 137 -13.60 4.99 7.50
CA GLU A 137 -12.91 5.04 8.78
C GLU A 137 -11.51 5.66 8.68
N LEU A 138 -10.73 5.32 7.65
CA LEU A 138 -9.44 5.97 7.38
C LEU A 138 -9.61 7.46 7.09
N GLN A 139 -10.63 7.85 6.35
CA GLN A 139 -10.94 9.26 6.11
C GLN A 139 -11.29 9.98 7.42
N ARG A 140 -12.06 9.36 8.31
CA ARG A 140 -12.40 9.91 9.64
C ARG A 140 -11.15 10.14 10.50
N VAL A 141 -10.20 9.18 10.47
CA VAL A 141 -8.98 9.25 11.29
C VAL A 141 -7.94 10.20 10.71
N TYR A 142 -7.73 10.22 9.39
CA TYR A 142 -6.61 10.91 8.74
C TYR A 142 -7.01 12.05 7.80
N GLY A 143 -8.30 12.27 7.58
CA GLY A 143 -8.78 13.32 6.67
C GLY A 143 -8.33 14.74 7.03
N TYR A 144 -7.99 14.98 8.30
CA TYR A 144 -7.46 16.26 8.77
C TYR A 144 -6.08 16.62 8.18
N LEU A 145 -5.34 15.66 7.67
CA LEU A 145 -4.00 15.89 7.09
C LEU A 145 -4.05 16.65 5.76
N SER A 146 -5.18 16.68 5.07
CA SER A 146 -5.31 17.32 3.76
C SER A 146 -6.55 18.22 3.69
N PRO A 147 -6.54 19.31 2.89
CA PRO A 147 -7.69 20.20 2.75
C PRO A 147 -8.91 19.53 2.08
N SER A 148 -8.71 18.42 1.40
CA SER A 148 -9.78 17.63 0.78
C SER A 148 -9.43 16.16 0.72
N SER A 149 -10.45 15.32 0.65
CA SER A 149 -10.23 13.87 0.53
C SER A 149 -11.43 13.17 -0.11
N ALA A 150 -11.19 11.94 -0.61
CA ALA A 150 -12.21 11.05 -1.13
C ALA A 150 -12.03 9.62 -0.62
N VAL A 151 -13.11 8.85 -0.64
CA VAL A 151 -13.07 7.41 -0.35
C VAL A 151 -13.37 6.65 -1.63
N PHE A 152 -12.46 5.75 -2.01
CA PHE A 152 -12.65 4.82 -3.12
C PHE A 152 -12.55 3.40 -2.59
N LEU A 153 -13.68 2.75 -2.41
CA LEU A 153 -13.75 1.39 -1.90
C LEU A 153 -13.03 0.39 -2.84
N ASN A 154 -12.59 -0.71 -2.30
CA ASN A 154 -12.07 -1.81 -3.10
C ASN A 154 -13.19 -2.45 -3.93
N GLN A 155 -12.87 -2.86 -5.15
CA GLN A 155 -13.81 -3.41 -6.12
C GLN A 155 -13.26 -4.70 -6.75
N ILE A 156 -14.15 -5.52 -7.31
CA ILE A 156 -13.80 -6.78 -7.98
C ILE A 156 -13.62 -6.54 -9.48
N SER A 157 -12.49 -6.99 -10.05
CA SER A 157 -12.22 -6.83 -11.48
C SER A 157 -12.65 -8.04 -12.31
N THR A 158 -12.66 -9.23 -11.71
CA THR A 158 -12.92 -10.47 -12.43
C THR A 158 -14.07 -11.23 -11.78
N VAL A 159 -15.11 -11.52 -12.55
CA VAL A 159 -16.22 -12.37 -12.13
C VAL A 159 -15.94 -13.80 -12.57
N PRO A 160 -15.65 -14.75 -11.66
CA PRO A 160 -15.47 -16.15 -12.01
C PRO A 160 -16.78 -16.79 -12.49
N SER A 161 -16.66 -17.95 -13.16
CA SER A 161 -17.83 -18.76 -13.48
C SER A 161 -18.63 -19.10 -12.23
N GLU A 162 -19.94 -19.17 -12.35
CA GLU A 162 -20.83 -19.49 -11.24
C GLU A 162 -20.48 -20.85 -10.63
N LYS A 163 -20.45 -20.90 -9.30
CA LYS A 163 -20.22 -22.13 -8.54
C LYS A 163 -21.46 -23.00 -8.61
N LYS A 164 -21.30 -24.23 -9.08
CA LYS A 164 -22.36 -25.24 -9.02
C LYS A 164 -22.33 -25.89 -7.64
N PHE A 165 -23.33 -25.65 -6.83
CA PHE A 165 -23.49 -26.35 -5.56
C PHE A 165 -23.81 -27.81 -5.85
N LYS A 166 -22.99 -28.69 -5.31
CA LYS A 166 -23.27 -30.13 -5.34
C LYS A 166 -24.24 -30.44 -4.21
N ASN A 167 -25.12 -31.39 -4.41
CA ASN A 167 -25.88 -31.99 -3.32
C ASN A 167 -24.92 -32.86 -2.49
N VAL A 168 -24.03 -32.24 -1.71
CA VAL A 168 -22.97 -32.92 -0.97
C VAL A 168 -23.32 -32.93 0.50
N LEU A 169 -23.15 -34.08 1.11
CA LEU A 169 -23.31 -34.29 2.56
C LEU A 169 -22.17 -33.62 3.36
N GLU A 170 -21.08 -33.24 2.69
CA GLU A 170 -19.89 -32.61 3.30
C GLU A 170 -19.85 -31.12 3.03
N ILE A 171 -19.67 -30.30 4.07
CA ILE A 171 -19.55 -28.84 4.00
C ILE A 171 -18.10 -28.45 4.29
N ILE A 172 -17.53 -27.65 3.39
CA ILE A 172 -16.16 -27.18 3.52
C ILE A 172 -16.17 -25.73 4.01
N ILE A 173 -15.72 -25.55 5.24
CA ILE A 173 -15.45 -24.22 5.81
C ILE A 173 -14.04 -23.82 5.42
N GLY A 174 -13.84 -22.60 4.98
CA GLY A 174 -12.53 -22.11 4.56
C GLY A 174 -12.13 -20.79 5.17
N TRP A 175 -10.84 -20.67 5.42
CA TRP A 175 -10.21 -19.40 5.74
C TRP A 175 -8.88 -19.27 4.98
N GLY A 176 -8.64 -18.09 4.40
CA GLY A 176 -7.37 -17.77 3.73
C GLY A 176 -6.88 -16.38 4.13
N GLY A 177 -5.62 -16.27 4.53
CA GLY A 177 -5.06 -14.99 4.92
C GLY A 177 -3.57 -15.01 5.22
N SER A 178 -2.98 -13.80 5.27
CA SER A 178 -1.59 -13.59 5.64
C SER A 178 -1.38 -13.73 7.16
N HIS A 179 -0.11 -13.78 7.56
CA HIS A 179 0.31 -13.79 8.98
C HIS A 179 -0.25 -12.59 9.79
N GLY A 180 -0.53 -11.47 9.13
CA GLY A 180 -1.11 -10.29 9.77
C GLY A 180 -2.48 -10.52 10.42
N HIS A 181 -3.16 -11.64 10.13
CA HIS A 181 -4.44 -12.05 10.71
C HIS A 181 -4.32 -13.13 11.80
N LEU A 182 -3.11 -13.34 12.36
CA LEU A 182 -2.88 -14.40 13.36
C LEU A 182 -3.83 -14.27 14.58
N GLU A 183 -3.97 -13.08 15.16
CA GLU A 183 -4.84 -12.87 16.31
C GLU A 183 -6.32 -13.03 15.97
N ASP A 184 -6.72 -12.59 14.77
CA ASP A 184 -8.10 -12.67 14.33
C ASP A 184 -8.59 -14.12 14.28
N ILE A 185 -7.79 -15.02 13.69
CA ILE A 185 -8.15 -16.43 13.56
C ILE A 185 -7.92 -17.21 14.86
N ALA A 186 -6.94 -16.81 15.67
CA ALA A 186 -6.65 -17.47 16.94
C ALA A 186 -7.83 -17.33 17.92
N GLU A 187 -8.54 -16.20 17.92
CA GLU A 187 -9.70 -15.94 18.80
C GLU A 187 -10.82 -16.96 18.60
N VAL A 188 -11.02 -17.44 17.38
CA VAL A 188 -12.09 -18.38 17.03
C VAL A 188 -11.61 -19.83 16.86
N SER A 189 -10.30 -20.09 16.92
CA SER A 189 -9.73 -21.40 16.54
C SER A 189 -10.17 -22.54 17.45
N GLU A 190 -10.04 -22.42 18.77
CA GLU A 190 -10.40 -23.48 19.72
C GLU A 190 -11.90 -23.81 19.71
N PRO A 191 -12.83 -22.84 19.81
CA PRO A 191 -14.26 -23.12 19.66
C PRO A 191 -14.62 -23.78 18.34
N LEU A 192 -14.00 -23.34 17.24
CA LEU A 192 -14.23 -23.92 15.91
C LEU A 192 -13.73 -25.37 15.82
N ILE A 193 -12.58 -25.68 16.41
CA ILE A 193 -12.04 -27.04 16.49
C ILE A 193 -13.02 -27.97 17.20
N ASP A 194 -13.46 -27.59 18.40
CA ASP A 194 -14.38 -28.41 19.21
C ASP A 194 -15.71 -28.61 18.48
N TRP A 195 -16.21 -27.58 17.82
CA TRP A 195 -17.43 -27.66 17.03
C TRP A 195 -17.29 -28.59 15.81
N ILE A 196 -16.17 -28.52 15.06
CA ILE A 196 -15.91 -29.42 13.93
C ILE A 196 -15.75 -30.87 14.40
N MET A 197 -15.08 -31.09 15.53
CA MET A 197 -14.89 -32.45 16.08
C MET A 197 -16.18 -33.12 16.52
N SER A 198 -17.21 -32.35 16.86
CA SER A 198 -18.54 -32.88 17.24
C SER A 198 -19.42 -33.26 16.03
N ARG A 199 -18.92 -33.14 14.79
CA ARG A 199 -19.69 -33.39 13.55
C ARG A 199 -18.87 -34.22 12.57
N ASP A 200 -19.53 -35.05 11.77
CA ASP A 200 -18.85 -35.94 10.83
C ASP A 200 -18.78 -35.37 9.38
N ASN A 201 -19.59 -34.35 9.08
CA ASN A 201 -19.80 -33.84 7.73
C ASN A 201 -19.18 -32.44 7.46
N VAL A 202 -18.22 -32.00 8.26
CA VAL A 202 -17.58 -30.69 8.12
C VAL A 202 -16.06 -30.85 8.01
N GLU A 203 -15.44 -30.21 7.04
CA GLU A 203 -13.99 -30.09 6.88
C GLU A 203 -13.54 -28.63 6.95
N LEU A 204 -12.30 -28.40 7.43
CA LEU A 204 -11.67 -27.08 7.46
C LEU A 204 -10.54 -26.99 6.45
N TYR A 205 -10.66 -26.06 5.52
CA TYR A 205 -9.61 -25.74 4.53
C TYR A 205 -8.94 -24.42 4.88
N LEU A 206 -7.61 -24.42 4.94
CA LEU A 206 -6.82 -23.25 5.34
C LEU A 206 -5.76 -22.92 4.30
N MET A 207 -5.72 -21.67 3.83
CA MET A 207 -4.62 -21.13 3.04
C MET A 207 -3.84 -20.14 3.90
N CYS A 208 -2.76 -20.59 4.56
CA CYS A 208 -2.13 -19.86 5.64
C CYS A 208 -0.64 -20.17 5.84
N SER A 209 0.03 -19.34 6.66
CA SER A 209 1.39 -19.56 7.17
C SER A 209 1.44 -20.65 8.24
N ASP A 210 2.67 -21.11 8.57
CA ASP A 210 2.88 -22.16 9.58
C ASP A 210 2.30 -21.83 10.95
N PRO A 211 2.49 -20.63 11.53
CA PRO A 211 1.94 -20.31 12.83
C PRO A 211 0.41 -20.40 12.89
N ILE A 212 -0.29 -20.02 11.83
CA ILE A 212 -1.76 -20.13 11.76
C ILE A 212 -2.18 -21.60 11.60
N TRP A 213 -1.44 -22.38 10.77
CA TRP A 213 -1.71 -23.81 10.63
C TRP A 213 -1.60 -24.56 11.95
N SER A 214 -0.61 -24.22 12.79
CA SER A 214 -0.39 -24.86 14.09
C SER A 214 -1.54 -24.65 15.08
N LEU A 215 -2.34 -23.57 14.96
CA LEU A 215 -3.54 -23.37 15.79
C LEU A 215 -4.57 -24.51 15.65
N PHE A 216 -4.55 -25.22 14.53
CA PHE A 216 -5.54 -26.26 14.21
C PHE A 216 -4.99 -27.68 14.31
N GLU A 217 -3.86 -27.90 14.99
CA GLU A 217 -3.21 -29.23 15.09
C GLU A 217 -4.07 -30.29 15.81
N ARG A 218 -5.00 -29.87 16.68
CA ARG A 218 -5.96 -30.76 17.33
C ARG A 218 -6.94 -31.42 16.37
N LEU A 219 -7.21 -30.82 15.20
CA LEU A 219 -8.07 -31.46 14.20
C LEU A 219 -7.34 -32.63 13.52
N PRO A 220 -7.98 -33.77 13.34
CA PRO A 220 -7.41 -34.90 12.60
C PRO A 220 -7.04 -34.49 11.16
N PRO A 221 -6.00 -35.10 10.55
CA PRO A 221 -5.61 -34.80 9.16
C PRO A 221 -6.73 -35.03 8.13
N THR A 222 -7.69 -35.89 8.44
CA THR A 222 -8.86 -36.16 7.59
C THR A 222 -9.92 -35.05 7.65
N ARG A 223 -9.83 -34.14 8.63
CA ARG A 223 -10.81 -33.08 8.86
C ARG A 223 -10.27 -31.69 8.55
N ARG A 224 -8.99 -31.59 8.19
CA ARG A 224 -8.35 -30.33 7.83
C ARG A 224 -7.46 -30.48 6.62
N ARG A 225 -7.41 -29.43 5.78
CA ARG A 225 -6.54 -29.39 4.62
C ARG A 225 -5.83 -28.05 4.51
N ARG A 226 -4.51 -28.10 4.29
CA ARG A 226 -3.69 -26.90 4.06
C ARG A 226 -3.46 -26.66 2.59
N PHE A 227 -3.55 -25.39 2.22
CA PHE A 227 -3.14 -24.88 0.91
C PHE A 227 -1.96 -23.92 1.11
N LYS A 228 -0.97 -24.01 0.24
CA LYS A 228 0.18 -23.11 0.28
C LYS A 228 -0.28 -21.70 -0.11
N THR A 229 0.21 -20.69 0.64
CA THR A 229 0.07 -19.29 0.24
C THR A 229 0.79 -19.06 -1.09
N GLY A 230 0.19 -18.26 -1.97
CA GLY A 230 0.70 -18.04 -3.31
C GLY A 230 0.13 -16.76 -3.93
N SER A 231 0.00 -16.76 -5.26
CA SER A 231 -0.57 -15.66 -6.03
C SER A 231 -2.06 -15.46 -5.74
N LEU A 232 -2.61 -14.33 -6.21
CA LEU A 232 -4.06 -14.08 -6.17
C LEU A 232 -4.84 -15.18 -6.95
N GLY A 233 -4.25 -15.71 -8.02
CA GLY A 233 -4.82 -16.84 -8.78
C GLY A 233 -4.92 -18.13 -7.95
N ASP A 234 -3.89 -18.43 -7.14
CA ASP A 234 -3.92 -19.56 -6.21
C ASP A 234 -4.99 -19.38 -5.14
N TYR A 235 -5.14 -18.17 -4.63
CA TYR A 235 -6.19 -17.84 -3.67
C TYR A 235 -7.59 -17.99 -4.28
N TYR A 236 -7.81 -17.54 -5.50
CA TYR A 236 -9.09 -17.74 -6.20
C TYR A 236 -9.37 -19.22 -6.51
N ALA A 237 -8.33 -20.01 -6.79
CA ALA A 237 -8.46 -21.46 -6.93
C ALA A 237 -8.82 -22.16 -5.60
N PHE A 238 -8.34 -21.63 -4.49
CA PHE A 238 -8.72 -22.06 -3.14
C PHE A 238 -10.18 -21.73 -2.85
N LEU A 239 -10.66 -20.50 -3.11
CA LEU A 239 -12.04 -20.07 -2.87
C LEU A 239 -13.07 -20.95 -3.58
N LYS A 240 -12.75 -21.46 -4.76
CA LYS A 240 -13.64 -22.40 -5.50
C LYS A 240 -13.88 -23.72 -4.77
N LYS A 241 -13.07 -24.06 -3.76
CA LYS A 241 -13.12 -25.35 -3.04
C LYS A 241 -13.91 -25.28 -1.74
N ILE A 242 -14.21 -24.10 -1.22
CA ILE A 242 -14.87 -23.89 0.06
C ILE A 242 -16.32 -23.45 -0.15
N ASP A 243 -17.21 -23.81 0.76
CA ASP A 243 -18.64 -23.47 0.71
C ASP A 243 -18.96 -22.28 1.61
N ILE A 244 -18.34 -22.22 2.79
CA ILE A 244 -18.47 -21.15 3.76
C ILE A 244 -17.09 -20.51 3.97
N GLY A 245 -17.01 -19.19 3.86
CA GLY A 245 -15.78 -18.42 4.06
C GLY A 245 -15.83 -17.67 5.40
N LEU A 246 -14.91 -17.99 6.30
CA LEU A 246 -14.78 -17.27 7.57
C LEU A 246 -13.92 -16.02 7.40
N ALA A 247 -14.34 -14.92 8.04
CA ALA A 247 -13.53 -13.71 8.15
C ALA A 247 -13.63 -13.11 9.56
N PRO A 248 -13.04 -13.77 10.57
CA PRO A 248 -12.87 -13.14 11.87
C PRO A 248 -11.98 -11.90 11.72
N LEU A 249 -12.33 -10.84 12.44
CA LEU A 249 -11.63 -9.57 12.40
C LEU A 249 -11.82 -8.83 13.73
N LYS A 250 -10.89 -9.05 14.65
CA LYS A 250 -10.92 -8.50 16.00
C LYS A 250 -11.07 -6.99 16.00
N ASP A 251 -11.83 -6.43 16.91
CA ASP A 251 -12.05 -4.99 17.00
C ASP A 251 -10.80 -4.27 17.55
N THR A 252 -9.91 -3.88 16.65
CA THR A 252 -8.73 -3.07 16.92
C THR A 252 -8.72 -1.83 16.01
N PRO A 253 -8.04 -0.74 16.36
CA PRO A 253 -7.92 0.44 15.48
C PRO A 253 -7.42 0.07 14.08
N PHE A 254 -6.44 -0.83 13.97
CA PHE A 254 -5.93 -1.32 12.69
C PHE A 254 -7.02 -2.04 11.87
N ASN A 255 -7.74 -2.96 12.50
CA ASN A 255 -8.77 -3.76 11.83
C ASN A 255 -10.02 -2.96 11.46
N ARG A 256 -10.39 -1.95 12.26
CA ARG A 256 -11.48 -1.01 11.91
C ARG A 256 -11.22 -0.28 10.59
N SER A 257 -9.94 -0.10 10.25
CA SER A 257 -9.47 0.58 9.03
C SER A 257 -9.23 -0.35 7.84
N ARG A 258 -9.49 -1.66 7.98
CA ARG A 258 -9.39 -2.64 6.89
C ARG A 258 -10.57 -2.55 5.93
N SER A 259 -10.39 -3.06 4.73
CA SER A 259 -11.45 -3.12 3.72
C SER A 259 -12.27 -4.41 3.80
N ASP A 260 -13.41 -4.40 3.14
CA ASP A 260 -14.36 -5.52 3.02
C ASP A 260 -13.97 -6.55 1.94
N VAL A 261 -12.73 -6.56 1.47
CA VAL A 261 -12.27 -7.40 0.34
C VAL A 261 -12.58 -8.88 0.53
N LYS A 262 -12.39 -9.44 1.73
CA LYS A 262 -12.73 -10.86 1.97
C LYS A 262 -14.19 -11.18 1.70
N PHE A 263 -15.09 -10.28 2.10
CA PHE A 263 -16.51 -10.42 1.76
C PHE A 263 -16.73 -10.42 0.26
N LEU A 264 -16.13 -9.47 -0.46
CA LEU A 264 -16.27 -9.36 -1.91
C LEU A 264 -15.73 -10.60 -2.64
N GLU A 265 -14.58 -11.11 -2.19
CA GLU A 265 -13.93 -12.28 -2.77
C GLU A 265 -14.75 -13.55 -2.52
N TYR A 266 -15.25 -13.76 -1.31
CA TYR A 266 -16.16 -14.87 -1.01
C TYR A 266 -17.43 -14.77 -1.86
N ALA A 267 -18.09 -13.65 -1.82
CA ALA A 267 -19.35 -13.41 -2.52
C ALA A 267 -19.23 -13.67 -4.03
N VAL A 268 -18.22 -13.09 -4.72
CA VAL A 268 -18.06 -13.26 -6.17
C VAL A 268 -17.74 -14.70 -6.57
N HIS A 269 -17.12 -15.49 -5.68
CA HIS A 269 -16.81 -16.90 -5.91
C HIS A 269 -17.95 -17.87 -5.51
N GLY A 270 -19.10 -17.34 -5.06
CA GLY A 270 -20.22 -18.16 -4.61
C GLY A 270 -19.93 -18.92 -3.30
N VAL A 271 -19.20 -18.28 -2.41
CA VAL A 271 -18.89 -18.76 -1.06
C VAL A 271 -19.72 -17.94 -0.09
N VAL A 272 -20.39 -18.57 0.88
CA VAL A 272 -21.17 -17.85 1.90
C VAL A 272 -20.23 -17.09 2.83
N PRO A 273 -20.32 -15.76 2.91
CA PRO A 273 -19.51 -15.00 3.84
C PRO A 273 -20.07 -15.12 5.28
N VAL A 274 -19.25 -15.61 6.20
CA VAL A 274 -19.48 -15.58 7.65
C VAL A 274 -18.38 -14.72 8.26
N VAL A 275 -18.70 -13.47 8.56
CA VAL A 275 -17.73 -12.43 8.88
C VAL A 275 -18.02 -11.78 10.21
N GLN A 276 -16.99 -11.38 10.95
CA GLN A 276 -17.17 -10.73 12.24
C GLN A 276 -17.80 -9.34 12.06
N ALA A 277 -18.69 -8.94 12.97
CA ALA A 277 -19.40 -7.65 12.95
C ALA A 277 -18.44 -6.49 13.28
N SER A 278 -17.47 -6.28 12.41
CA SER A 278 -16.46 -5.21 12.46
C SER A 278 -16.79 -4.10 11.47
N VAL A 279 -16.19 -2.93 11.65
CA VAL A 279 -16.47 -1.73 10.84
C VAL A 279 -16.53 -1.98 9.33
N PRO A 280 -15.54 -2.66 8.69
CA PRO A 280 -15.59 -2.87 7.24
C PRO A 280 -16.77 -3.74 6.77
N TYR A 281 -17.21 -4.69 7.58
CA TYR A 281 -18.25 -5.65 7.16
C TYR A 281 -19.66 -5.15 7.46
N VAL A 282 -19.90 -4.47 8.59
CA VAL A 282 -21.24 -3.95 8.93
C VAL A 282 -21.73 -2.88 7.96
N LEU A 283 -20.81 -2.22 7.23
CA LEU A 283 -21.16 -1.25 6.20
C LEU A 283 -21.64 -1.88 4.90
N THR A 284 -21.33 -3.17 4.67
CA THR A 284 -21.53 -3.82 3.36
C THR A 284 -22.40 -5.05 3.44
N VAL A 285 -22.26 -5.86 4.50
CA VAL A 285 -22.94 -7.15 4.63
C VAL A 285 -24.32 -6.97 5.25
N LYS A 286 -25.33 -7.49 4.57
CA LYS A 286 -26.68 -7.62 5.10
C LYS A 286 -26.87 -9.01 5.71
N HIS A 287 -26.99 -9.08 7.04
CA HIS A 287 -27.11 -10.34 7.79
C HIS A 287 -28.29 -11.18 7.30
N GLY A 288 -28.02 -12.44 6.95
CA GLY A 288 -29.02 -13.39 6.43
C GLY A 288 -29.41 -13.21 4.96
N GLU A 289 -28.97 -12.11 4.31
CA GLU A 289 -29.20 -11.84 2.89
C GLU A 289 -27.93 -12.06 2.05
N THR A 290 -26.88 -11.22 2.26
CA THR A 290 -25.63 -11.28 1.50
C THR A 290 -24.48 -11.91 2.27
N GLY A 291 -24.70 -12.35 3.49
CA GLY A 291 -23.72 -12.98 4.37
C GLY A 291 -24.25 -13.03 5.78
N PHE A 292 -23.43 -13.54 6.68
CA PHE A 292 -23.75 -13.60 8.10
C PHE A 292 -22.73 -12.81 8.91
N LEU A 293 -23.24 -11.97 9.81
CA LEU A 293 -22.43 -11.23 10.77
C LEU A 293 -22.46 -11.96 12.12
N PHE A 294 -21.31 -12.10 12.75
CA PHE A 294 -21.18 -12.62 14.12
C PHE A 294 -20.37 -11.65 14.99
N GLU A 295 -20.66 -11.59 16.29
CA GLU A 295 -19.96 -10.70 17.21
C GLU A 295 -18.75 -11.39 17.87
N ASP A 296 -18.93 -12.67 18.24
CA ASP A 296 -17.95 -13.50 18.94
C ASP A 296 -17.96 -14.95 18.43
N ALA A 297 -17.10 -15.78 19.00
CA ALA A 297 -16.98 -17.17 18.62
C ALA A 297 -18.30 -17.96 18.81
N ALA A 298 -19.08 -17.65 19.83
CA ALA A 298 -20.36 -18.34 20.08
C ALA A 298 -21.36 -17.99 18.96
N GLY A 299 -21.53 -16.72 18.66
CA GLY A 299 -22.38 -16.27 17.55
C GLY A 299 -21.91 -16.79 16.17
N MET A 300 -20.59 -16.95 15.97
CA MET A 300 -20.08 -17.64 14.78
C MET A 300 -20.55 -19.08 14.70
N LEU A 301 -20.49 -19.83 15.82
CA LEU A 301 -20.93 -21.23 15.86
C LEU A 301 -22.44 -21.37 15.64
N ASP A 302 -23.25 -20.46 16.20
CA ASP A 302 -24.70 -20.44 15.97
C ASP A 302 -25.03 -20.22 14.48
N VAL A 303 -24.32 -19.34 13.81
CA VAL A 303 -24.43 -19.14 12.34
C VAL A 303 -24.07 -20.41 11.59
N LEU A 304 -22.95 -21.04 11.93
CA LEU A 304 -22.48 -22.26 11.26
C LEU A 304 -23.48 -23.41 11.48
N GLU A 305 -24.05 -23.54 12.69
CA GLU A 305 -25.10 -24.54 12.98
C GLU A 305 -26.31 -24.32 12.10
N ASN A 306 -26.82 -23.10 12.06
CA ASN A 306 -27.98 -22.77 11.22
C ASN A 306 -27.71 -23.07 9.72
N LEU A 307 -26.50 -22.85 9.22
CA LEU A 307 -26.15 -23.15 7.83
C LEU A 307 -26.08 -24.65 7.55
N ILE A 308 -25.65 -25.46 8.51
CA ILE A 308 -25.61 -26.93 8.39
C ILE A 308 -27.00 -27.53 8.44
N GLU A 309 -27.85 -27.08 9.38
CA GLU A 309 -29.23 -27.52 9.48
C GLU A 309 -30.07 -27.09 8.27
N ASN A 310 -29.78 -25.97 7.70
CA ASN A 310 -30.50 -25.35 6.59
C ASN A 310 -29.64 -25.19 5.34
N VAL A 311 -29.11 -26.27 4.77
CA VAL A 311 -28.15 -26.30 3.65
C VAL A 311 -28.60 -25.48 2.44
N HIS A 312 -29.91 -25.31 2.22
CA HIS A 312 -30.43 -24.48 1.13
C HIS A 312 -30.07 -22.99 1.30
N LEU A 313 -29.80 -22.51 2.53
CA LEU A 313 -29.34 -21.14 2.79
C LEU A 313 -27.95 -20.91 2.20
N ILE A 314 -27.10 -21.95 2.14
CA ILE A 314 -25.75 -21.84 1.57
C ILE A 314 -25.83 -21.37 0.12
N SER A 315 -26.63 -22.05 -0.70
CA SER A 315 -26.78 -21.68 -2.11
C SER A 315 -27.50 -20.34 -2.30
N LYS A 316 -28.54 -20.08 -1.50
CA LYS A 316 -29.31 -18.85 -1.56
C LYS A 316 -28.47 -17.62 -1.23
N VAL A 317 -27.84 -17.60 -0.03
CA VAL A 317 -27.06 -16.45 0.44
C VAL A 317 -25.81 -16.23 -0.42
N ALA A 318 -25.14 -17.29 -0.88
CA ALA A 318 -24.02 -17.18 -1.82
C ALA A 318 -24.45 -16.55 -3.15
N SER A 319 -25.64 -16.90 -3.68
CA SER A 319 -26.18 -16.31 -4.91
C SER A 319 -26.56 -14.82 -4.70
N ASP A 320 -27.20 -14.48 -3.60
CA ASP A 320 -27.61 -13.13 -3.28
C ASP A 320 -26.37 -12.23 -3.06
N ALA A 321 -25.36 -12.71 -2.32
CA ALA A 321 -24.07 -12.03 -2.14
C ALA A 321 -23.35 -11.78 -3.46
N ARG A 322 -23.30 -12.80 -4.31
CA ARG A 322 -22.70 -12.69 -5.66
C ARG A 322 -23.45 -11.67 -6.53
N GLY A 323 -24.80 -11.71 -6.49
CA GLY A 323 -25.64 -10.74 -7.20
C GLY A 323 -25.36 -9.31 -6.78
N TYR A 324 -25.21 -9.06 -5.48
CA TYR A 324 -24.83 -7.76 -4.95
C TYR A 324 -23.46 -7.30 -5.50
N VAL A 325 -22.43 -8.14 -5.45
CA VAL A 325 -21.09 -7.77 -5.93
C VAL A 325 -21.10 -7.47 -7.43
N ILE A 326 -21.78 -8.29 -8.23
CA ILE A 326 -21.87 -8.07 -9.68
C ILE A 326 -22.59 -6.77 -10.01
N LYS A 327 -23.61 -6.41 -9.24
CA LYS A 327 -24.41 -5.22 -9.48
C LYS A 327 -23.71 -3.93 -9.03
N GLU A 328 -23.04 -3.94 -7.86
CA GLU A 328 -22.64 -2.73 -7.16
C GLU A 328 -21.11 -2.58 -6.98
N ARG A 329 -20.32 -3.65 -7.15
CA ARG A 329 -18.93 -3.68 -6.70
C ARG A 329 -17.94 -4.18 -7.77
N LEU A 330 -18.25 -3.97 -9.07
CA LEU A 330 -17.32 -4.28 -10.15
C LEU A 330 -16.45 -3.07 -10.50
N GLN A 331 -15.13 -3.29 -10.59
CA GLN A 331 -14.14 -2.24 -10.78
C GLN A 331 -14.40 -1.36 -12.02
N HIS A 332 -14.87 -1.94 -13.12
CA HIS A 332 -15.15 -1.17 -14.34
C HIS A 332 -16.29 -0.17 -14.19
N GLN A 333 -17.15 -0.32 -13.19
CA GLN A 333 -18.25 0.62 -12.88
C GLN A 333 -17.73 1.86 -12.12
N HIS A 334 -16.53 1.76 -11.49
CA HIS A 334 -15.99 2.77 -10.56
C HIS A 334 -14.72 3.48 -11.06
N GLY A 335 -14.26 3.21 -12.30
CA GLY A 335 -13.09 3.89 -12.87
C GLY A 335 -13.33 5.38 -13.05
N LYS A 336 -14.51 5.72 -13.56
CA LYS A 336 -14.92 7.10 -13.87
C LYS A 336 -14.98 8.00 -12.63
N GLU A 337 -15.41 7.49 -11.48
CA GLU A 337 -15.49 8.25 -10.23
C GLU A 337 -14.11 8.83 -9.83
N ARG A 338 -13.05 8.04 -10.00
CA ARG A 338 -11.68 8.47 -9.69
C ARG A 338 -11.20 9.53 -10.67
N THR A 339 -11.39 9.31 -11.96
CA THR A 339 -10.93 10.26 -12.99
C THR A 339 -11.68 11.58 -12.93
N GLU A 340 -12.98 11.56 -12.66
CA GLU A 340 -13.79 12.77 -12.44
C GLU A 340 -13.31 13.55 -11.20
N PHE A 341 -13.01 12.85 -10.10
CA PHE A 341 -12.44 13.47 -8.91
C PHE A 341 -11.11 14.18 -9.24
N TYR A 342 -10.21 13.50 -9.96
CA TYR A 342 -8.91 14.11 -10.31
C TYR A 342 -9.05 15.29 -11.28
N ARG A 343 -9.93 15.20 -12.26
CA ARG A 343 -10.23 16.32 -13.17
C ARG A 343 -10.80 17.52 -12.41
N THR A 344 -11.70 17.29 -11.45
CA THR A 344 -12.26 18.34 -10.60
C THR A 344 -11.17 19.01 -9.78
N LYS A 345 -10.27 18.23 -9.15
CA LYS A 345 -9.15 18.80 -8.36
C LYS A 345 -8.14 19.55 -9.22
N LEU A 346 -7.84 19.07 -10.42
CA LEU A 346 -7.01 19.80 -11.38
C LEU A 346 -7.69 21.14 -11.80
N ALA A 347 -8.97 21.13 -12.08
CA ALA A 347 -9.71 22.36 -12.43
C ALA A 347 -9.68 23.38 -11.28
N GLU A 348 -9.83 22.95 -10.02
CA GLU A 348 -9.68 23.81 -8.83
C GLU A 348 -8.28 24.43 -8.78
N ILE A 349 -7.20 23.65 -8.97
CA ILE A 349 -5.80 24.11 -8.98
C ILE A 349 -5.55 25.13 -10.09
N HIS A 350 -6.18 24.95 -11.25
CA HIS A 350 -6.02 25.84 -12.40
C HIS A 350 -7.01 27.01 -12.42
N SER A 351 -7.89 27.13 -11.41
CA SER A 351 -8.92 28.17 -11.35
C SER A 351 -9.80 28.23 -12.62
N GLY A 352 -10.12 27.05 -13.18
CA GLY A 352 -10.95 26.90 -14.39
C GLY A 352 -10.25 27.20 -15.73
N GLN A 353 -8.92 27.44 -15.74
CA GLN A 353 -8.16 27.58 -16.98
C GLN A 353 -7.95 26.22 -17.65
N GLU A 354 -7.97 26.17 -18.99
CA GLU A 354 -7.64 24.95 -19.73
C GLU A 354 -6.19 24.51 -19.50
N VAL A 355 -6.04 23.23 -19.16
CA VAL A 355 -4.72 22.60 -18.93
C VAL A 355 -4.27 21.93 -20.22
N LYS A 356 -3.15 22.39 -20.77
CA LYS A 356 -2.50 21.68 -21.89
C LYS A 356 -1.67 20.54 -21.33
N ASN A 357 -2.14 19.31 -21.48
CA ASN A 357 -1.51 18.11 -20.93
C ASN A 357 -0.67 17.39 -21.99
N GLY A 358 0.59 17.10 -21.64
CA GLY A 358 1.54 16.34 -22.47
C GLY A 358 1.54 14.82 -22.20
N GLY A 359 0.55 14.30 -21.48
CA GLY A 359 0.52 12.96 -20.91
C GLY A 359 0.77 11.83 -21.90
N CYS A 360 0.26 11.93 -23.13
CA CYS A 360 0.45 10.93 -24.18
C CYS A 360 1.94 10.72 -24.54
N LYS A 361 2.72 11.80 -24.62
CA LYS A 361 4.16 11.72 -24.98
C LYS A 361 4.96 10.96 -23.93
N ILE A 362 4.73 11.24 -22.66
CA ILE A 362 5.42 10.55 -21.55
C ILE A 362 4.99 9.08 -21.48
N PHE A 363 3.72 8.79 -21.69
CA PHE A 363 3.23 7.42 -21.74
C PHE A 363 3.92 6.60 -22.85
N GLU A 364 3.98 7.13 -24.08
CA GLU A 364 4.63 6.44 -25.19
C GLU A 364 6.16 6.31 -25.00
N ALA A 365 6.83 7.34 -24.48
CA ALA A 365 8.24 7.25 -24.13
C ALA A 365 8.49 6.18 -23.04
N SER A 366 7.61 6.08 -22.05
CA SER A 366 7.70 5.08 -20.98
C SER A 366 7.37 3.68 -21.44
N SER A 367 6.55 3.51 -22.48
CA SER A 367 6.21 2.19 -23.06
C SER A 367 7.42 1.47 -23.68
N ASN A 368 8.50 2.21 -23.99
CA ASN A 368 9.73 1.66 -24.55
C ASN A 368 10.81 1.37 -23.49
N ILE A 369 10.51 1.55 -22.21
CA ILE A 369 11.42 1.23 -21.11
C ILE A 369 11.45 -0.29 -20.89
N GLU A 370 12.64 -0.84 -20.61
CA GLU A 370 12.78 -2.24 -20.21
C GLU A 370 11.89 -2.56 -19.01
N GLY A 371 11.19 -3.69 -19.05
CA GLY A 371 10.23 -4.10 -18.02
C GLY A 371 8.83 -3.49 -18.20
N ALA A 372 8.59 -2.67 -19.23
CA ALA A 372 7.27 -2.11 -19.50
C ALA A 372 6.30 -3.20 -20.00
N THR A 373 5.13 -3.30 -19.35
CA THR A 373 4.02 -4.13 -19.79
C THR A 373 2.81 -3.23 -20.05
N ARG A 374 2.36 -3.21 -21.30
CA ARG A 374 1.27 -2.34 -21.76
C ARG A 374 -0.04 -3.11 -21.96
N ASN A 375 -1.13 -2.55 -21.46
CA ASN A 375 -2.48 -2.98 -21.74
C ASN A 375 -3.34 -1.77 -22.13
N GLY A 376 -3.51 -1.53 -23.42
CA GLY A 376 -4.18 -0.34 -23.92
C GLY A 376 -3.47 0.97 -23.49
N ARG A 377 -4.16 1.79 -22.71
CA ARG A 377 -3.64 3.03 -22.10
C ARG A 377 -3.18 2.85 -20.65
N HIS A 378 -3.05 1.63 -20.18
CA HIS A 378 -2.42 1.29 -18.92
C HIS A 378 -1.03 0.71 -19.17
N LEU A 379 -0.03 1.26 -18.50
CA LEU A 379 1.36 0.85 -18.54
C LEU A 379 1.82 0.47 -17.14
N ARG A 380 2.45 -0.68 -17.02
CA ARG A 380 3.09 -1.13 -15.79
C ARG A 380 4.58 -1.25 -16.02
N LEU A 381 5.35 -0.56 -15.20
CA LEU A 381 6.81 -0.64 -15.22
C LEU A 381 7.24 -1.64 -14.15
N MET A 382 7.56 -2.85 -14.62
CA MET A 382 8.01 -3.96 -13.77
C MET A 382 9.43 -3.72 -13.30
N PRO A 383 9.78 -4.17 -12.08
CA PRO A 383 11.15 -4.17 -11.63
C PRO A 383 12.05 -4.96 -12.58
N THR A 384 13.13 -4.34 -13.02
CA THR A 384 14.21 -4.98 -13.77
C THR A 384 15.31 -5.48 -12.83
N ARG A 385 16.42 -5.97 -13.37
CA ARG A 385 17.57 -6.38 -12.55
C ARG A 385 18.04 -5.27 -11.60
N PHE A 386 18.04 -4.02 -12.07
CA PHE A 386 18.46 -2.88 -11.25
C PHE A 386 17.58 -2.70 -10.01
N GLU A 387 16.26 -2.61 -10.19
CA GLU A 387 15.32 -2.42 -9.09
C GLU A 387 15.29 -3.64 -8.14
N ASN A 388 15.43 -4.85 -8.70
CA ASN A 388 15.52 -6.08 -7.90
C ASN A 388 16.78 -6.10 -7.03
N LEU A 389 17.93 -5.65 -7.53
CA LEU A 389 19.15 -5.53 -6.73
C LEU A 389 18.98 -4.53 -5.58
N LEU A 390 18.32 -3.38 -5.83
CA LEU A 390 18.02 -2.41 -4.77
C LEU A 390 17.10 -3.01 -3.70
N HIS A 391 16.02 -3.67 -4.13
CA HIS A 391 15.09 -4.31 -3.21
C HIS A 391 15.77 -5.39 -2.37
N ASP A 392 16.55 -6.28 -2.99
CA ASP A 392 17.22 -7.38 -2.31
C ASP A 392 18.28 -6.88 -1.34
N GLY A 393 19.02 -5.84 -1.75
CA GLY A 393 19.98 -5.19 -0.87
C GLY A 393 19.31 -4.60 0.37
N LEU A 394 18.14 -3.95 0.22
CA LEU A 394 17.37 -3.40 1.35
C LEU A 394 16.83 -4.51 2.27
N VAL A 395 16.33 -5.62 1.71
CA VAL A 395 15.81 -6.74 2.50
C VAL A 395 16.94 -7.47 3.23
N LEU A 396 18.01 -7.81 2.52
CA LEU A 396 19.14 -8.55 3.11
C LEU A 396 19.90 -7.73 4.14
N GLY A 397 20.01 -6.41 3.95
CA GLY A 397 20.64 -5.52 4.89
C GLY A 397 19.93 -5.41 6.25
N GLN A 398 18.67 -5.83 6.34
CA GLN A 398 17.93 -5.92 7.60
C GLN A 398 18.19 -7.24 8.34
N LEU A 399 18.85 -8.21 7.72
CA LEU A 399 19.15 -9.52 8.30
C LEU A 399 20.56 -9.52 8.87
N GLU A 400 20.71 -9.99 10.10
CA GLU A 400 22.01 -10.15 10.75
C GLU A 400 22.98 -10.98 9.88
N SER A 401 24.22 -10.55 9.82
CA SER A 401 25.32 -11.19 9.06
C SER A 401 25.14 -11.20 7.53
N ARG A 402 24.31 -10.32 6.97
CA ARG A 402 24.10 -10.19 5.51
C ARG A 402 24.55 -8.85 4.93
N GLU A 403 25.19 -8.00 5.72
CA GLU A 403 25.62 -6.65 5.31
C GLU A 403 26.58 -6.67 4.12
N ALA A 404 27.54 -7.59 4.09
CA ALA A 404 28.48 -7.74 2.99
C ALA A 404 27.79 -8.10 1.67
N LEU A 405 26.76 -8.95 1.73
CA LEU A 405 25.96 -9.31 0.57
C LEU A 405 25.12 -8.12 0.10
N ALA A 406 24.47 -7.41 1.01
CA ALA A 406 23.74 -6.19 0.69
C ALA A 406 24.64 -5.15 0.00
N SER A 407 25.85 -4.90 0.54
CA SER A 407 26.86 -4.03 -0.05
C SER A 407 27.22 -4.43 -1.48
N SER A 408 27.40 -5.74 -1.75
CA SER A 408 27.73 -6.23 -3.09
C SER A 408 26.60 -6.00 -4.09
N LEU A 409 25.32 -6.15 -3.67
CA LEU A 409 24.16 -5.90 -4.51
C LEU A 409 24.04 -4.42 -4.89
N PHE A 410 24.27 -3.49 -3.95
CA PHE A 410 24.26 -2.07 -4.25
C PHE A 410 25.44 -1.66 -5.14
N SER A 411 26.62 -2.28 -4.97
CA SER A 411 27.75 -2.08 -5.85
C SER A 411 27.43 -2.52 -7.28
N GLU A 412 26.81 -3.69 -7.46
CA GLU A 412 26.35 -4.16 -8.77
C GLU A 412 25.29 -3.22 -9.36
N ALA A 413 24.31 -2.78 -8.58
CA ALA A 413 23.30 -1.84 -9.03
C ALA A 413 23.93 -0.51 -9.50
N SER A 414 24.98 -0.02 -8.82
CA SER A 414 25.69 1.20 -9.22
C SER A 414 26.43 1.08 -10.56
N GLN A 415 26.85 -0.13 -10.93
CA GLN A 415 27.48 -0.42 -12.22
C GLN A 415 26.43 -0.49 -13.34
N LEU A 416 25.24 -1.03 -13.06
CA LEU A 416 24.15 -1.11 -14.04
C LEU A 416 23.59 0.28 -14.38
N GLU A 417 23.37 1.13 -13.39
CA GLU A 417 22.83 2.48 -13.56
C GLU A 417 23.73 3.53 -12.87
N PRO A 418 24.89 3.86 -13.46
CA PRO A 418 25.88 4.76 -12.82
C PRO A 418 25.38 6.18 -12.53
N LYS A 419 24.32 6.60 -13.23
CA LYS A 419 23.70 7.92 -13.06
C LYS A 419 22.65 7.94 -11.95
N SER A 420 22.21 6.80 -11.46
CA SER A 420 21.24 6.71 -10.37
C SER A 420 21.92 6.98 -9.02
N TYR A 421 21.30 7.82 -8.20
CA TYR A 421 21.79 8.09 -6.84
C TYR A 421 21.41 6.99 -5.84
N MET A 422 20.35 6.21 -6.13
CA MET A 422 19.77 5.24 -5.20
C MET A 422 20.74 4.13 -4.73
N PRO A 423 21.56 3.50 -5.59
CA PRO A 423 22.52 2.51 -5.12
C PRO A 423 23.51 3.08 -4.10
N TYR A 424 23.94 4.31 -4.33
CA TYR A 424 24.88 5.01 -3.45
C TYR A 424 24.22 5.42 -2.13
N LEU A 425 22.99 5.89 -2.18
CA LEU A 425 22.21 6.22 -0.99
C LEU A 425 21.97 4.99 -0.09
N PHE A 426 21.47 3.90 -0.67
CA PHE A 426 21.13 2.70 0.09
C PHE A 426 22.36 1.89 0.49
N GLY A 427 23.37 1.85 -0.38
CA GLY A 427 24.62 1.12 -0.12
C GLY A 427 25.51 1.78 0.93
N ALA A 428 25.33 3.08 1.22
CA ALA A 428 26.10 3.80 2.23
C ALA A 428 26.04 3.13 3.60
N PHE A 429 24.88 2.61 4.00
CA PHE A 429 24.69 1.91 5.28
C PHE A 429 25.53 0.63 5.44
N TYR A 430 25.96 0.04 4.34
CA TYR A 430 26.65 -1.26 4.30
C TYR A 430 28.07 -1.15 3.72
N SER A 431 28.54 0.08 3.51
CA SER A 431 29.87 0.35 2.97
C SER A 431 30.89 0.62 4.08
N GLY A 432 32.17 0.38 3.79
CA GLY A 432 33.27 0.81 4.66
C GLY A 432 33.53 2.31 4.65
N ASP A 433 32.91 3.05 3.72
CA ASP A 433 32.99 4.52 3.58
C ASP A 433 31.59 5.11 3.32
N PRO A 434 30.72 5.22 4.34
CA PRO A 434 29.40 5.79 4.18
C PRO A 434 29.41 7.23 3.62
N ALA A 435 30.35 8.06 4.09
CA ALA A 435 30.46 9.44 3.65
C ALA A 435 30.81 9.56 2.16
N GLY A 436 31.72 8.73 1.67
CA GLY A 436 32.07 8.68 0.24
C GLY A 436 30.88 8.28 -0.63
N TRP A 437 30.13 7.25 -0.21
CA TRP A 437 28.93 6.82 -0.92
C TRP A 437 27.83 7.89 -0.91
N LEU A 438 27.58 8.55 0.21
CA LEU A 438 26.58 9.64 0.31
C LEU A 438 26.97 10.85 -0.51
N ASN A 439 28.25 11.22 -0.60
CA ASN A 439 28.72 12.24 -1.50
C ASN A 439 28.44 11.88 -2.98
N GLN A 440 28.68 10.63 -3.37
CA GLN A 440 28.34 10.11 -4.70
C GLN A 440 26.82 10.18 -4.97
N ALA A 441 25.99 9.92 -3.96
CA ALA A 441 24.54 10.08 -4.09
C ALA A 441 24.14 11.54 -4.31
N ILE A 442 24.73 12.47 -3.55
CA ILE A 442 24.48 13.91 -3.66
C ILE A 442 24.95 14.48 -5.00
N GLU A 443 26.11 14.06 -5.52
CA GLU A 443 26.57 14.46 -6.84
C GLU A 443 25.56 14.12 -7.95
N ARG A 444 24.86 13.00 -7.83
CA ARG A 444 23.87 12.53 -8.80
C ARG A 444 22.48 13.13 -8.58
N ASN A 445 22.12 13.37 -7.33
CA ASN A 445 20.88 14.04 -6.95
C ASN A 445 21.13 15.05 -5.82
N PRO A 446 21.52 16.31 -6.16
CA PRO A 446 21.74 17.36 -5.17
C PRO A 446 20.49 17.74 -4.37
N HIS A 447 19.31 17.37 -4.87
CA HIS A 447 18.02 17.63 -4.22
C HIS A 447 17.52 16.47 -3.34
N SER A 448 18.33 15.42 -3.13
CA SER A 448 18.00 14.35 -2.18
C SER A 448 18.13 14.83 -0.74
N VAL A 449 17.01 15.15 -0.13
CA VAL A 449 16.92 15.53 1.30
C VAL A 449 17.47 14.41 2.19
N LYS A 450 17.16 13.17 1.82
CA LYS A 450 17.61 11.97 2.55
C LYS A 450 19.14 11.82 2.54
N SER A 451 19.76 12.02 1.39
CA SER A 451 21.22 11.91 1.28
C SER A 451 21.94 12.96 2.13
N TRP A 452 21.45 14.20 2.14
CA TRP A 452 22.01 15.27 2.96
C TRP A 452 21.86 15.01 4.46
N ILE A 453 20.69 14.53 4.91
CA ILE A 453 20.47 14.18 6.33
C ILE A 453 21.42 13.07 6.77
N LEU A 454 21.51 11.99 5.99
CA LEU A 454 22.38 10.85 6.34
C LEU A 454 23.87 11.23 6.33
N LEU A 455 24.31 12.06 5.39
CA LEU A 455 25.69 12.57 5.39
C LEU A 455 25.97 13.44 6.61
N GLY A 456 25.01 14.26 7.02
CA GLY A 456 25.11 15.06 8.25
C GLY A 456 25.20 14.19 9.50
N GLU A 457 24.40 13.12 9.59
CA GLU A 457 24.45 12.14 10.68
C GLU A 457 25.81 11.40 10.73
N GLU A 458 26.35 11.01 9.57
CA GLU A 458 27.66 10.39 9.48
C GLU A 458 28.79 11.33 9.96
N TYR A 459 28.76 12.61 9.53
CA TYR A 459 29.72 13.60 10.03
C TYR A 459 29.55 13.88 11.54
N ALA A 460 28.32 13.87 12.04
CA ALA A 460 28.07 14.05 13.47
C ALA A 460 28.64 12.91 14.30
N GLN A 461 28.53 11.65 13.82
CA GLN A 461 29.15 10.47 14.45
C GLN A 461 30.70 10.57 14.48
N LYS A 462 31.29 11.08 13.39
CA LYS A 462 32.73 11.34 13.29
C LYS A 462 33.20 12.58 14.06
N ARG A 463 32.29 13.27 14.75
CA ARG A 463 32.52 14.55 15.48
C ARG A 463 32.95 15.71 14.56
N GLU A 464 32.68 15.62 13.27
CA GLU A 464 32.90 16.69 12.31
C GLU A 464 31.71 17.67 12.29
N ILE A 465 31.45 18.32 13.43
CA ILE A 465 30.19 19.01 13.72
C ILE A 465 29.87 20.11 12.70
N VAL A 466 30.86 20.88 12.25
CA VAL A 466 30.64 21.96 11.27
C VAL A 466 30.17 21.40 9.93
N LYS A 467 30.72 20.27 9.48
CA LYS A 467 30.27 19.59 8.25
C LYS A 467 28.87 19.04 8.40
N ALA A 468 28.56 18.45 9.58
CA ALA A 468 27.23 17.93 9.89
C ALA A 468 26.16 19.02 9.82
N ILE A 469 26.39 20.18 10.45
CA ILE A 469 25.47 21.33 10.40
C ILE A 469 25.24 21.79 8.97
N LYS A 470 26.30 21.95 8.16
CA LYS A 470 26.17 22.33 6.74
C LYS A 470 25.31 21.35 5.94
N CYS A 471 25.42 20.04 6.20
CA CYS A 471 24.59 19.06 5.53
C CYS A 471 23.11 19.20 5.91
N PHE A 472 22.81 19.44 7.19
CA PHE A 472 21.44 19.66 7.66
C PHE A 472 20.88 20.99 7.11
N GLU A 473 21.69 22.06 7.03
CA GLU A 473 21.31 23.31 6.40
C GLU A 473 20.94 23.09 4.92
N SER A 474 21.75 22.34 4.16
CA SER A 474 21.46 22.01 2.76
C SER A 474 20.13 21.24 2.62
N ALA A 475 19.85 20.29 3.52
CA ALA A 475 18.57 19.58 3.56
C ALA A 475 17.40 20.54 3.84
N ALA A 476 17.57 21.48 4.79
CA ALA A 476 16.56 22.48 5.13
C ALA A 476 16.33 23.50 4.00
N GLU A 477 17.33 23.86 3.22
CA GLU A 477 17.19 24.74 2.05
C GLU A 477 16.37 24.08 0.93
N ILE A 478 16.58 22.79 0.70
CA ILE A 478 15.80 22.01 -0.30
C ILE A 478 14.32 21.99 0.09
N PHE A 479 14.03 21.65 1.35
CA PHE A 479 12.67 21.63 1.86
C PHE A 479 12.55 22.23 3.26
N PRO A 480 12.34 23.57 3.36
CA PRO A 480 12.33 24.30 4.63
C PRO A 480 11.25 23.92 5.64
N ALA A 481 10.22 23.22 5.20
CA ALA A 481 9.13 22.78 6.05
C ALA A 481 9.28 21.35 6.56
N TYR A 482 10.49 20.77 6.54
CA TYR A 482 10.80 19.48 7.13
C TYR A 482 11.56 19.68 8.45
N GLU A 483 11.02 19.18 9.54
CA GLU A 483 11.51 19.42 10.90
C GLU A 483 12.85 18.76 11.21
N ILE A 484 13.15 17.61 10.61
CA ILE A 484 14.31 16.77 10.97
C ILE A 484 15.65 17.52 10.86
N PRO A 485 15.96 18.26 9.78
CA PRO A 485 17.20 19.02 9.71
C PRO A 485 17.38 20.01 10.87
N TYR A 486 16.31 20.67 11.29
CA TYR A 486 16.36 21.63 12.41
C TYR A 486 16.58 20.93 13.75
N LEU A 487 15.91 19.79 13.99
CA LEU A 487 16.11 19.00 15.22
C LEU A 487 17.54 18.44 15.30
N ARG A 488 18.10 17.95 14.19
CA ARG A 488 19.48 17.46 14.14
C ARG A 488 20.48 18.59 14.42
N THR A 489 20.29 19.75 13.81
CA THR A 489 21.14 20.94 14.05
C THR A 489 21.01 21.42 15.51
N ALA A 490 19.80 21.52 16.04
CA ALA A 490 19.56 21.93 17.43
C ALA A 490 20.30 21.01 18.43
N GLY A 491 20.22 19.70 18.23
CA GLY A 491 20.91 18.71 19.08
C GLY A 491 22.44 18.86 19.05
N LEU A 492 23.04 19.24 17.91
CA LEU A 492 24.46 19.52 17.81
C LEU A 492 24.84 20.83 18.51
N LEU A 493 24.08 21.91 18.30
CA LEU A 493 24.30 23.20 18.92
C LEU A 493 24.17 23.14 20.45
N GLN A 494 23.22 22.36 20.96
CA GLN A 494 23.08 22.11 22.38
C GLN A 494 24.33 21.48 23.01
N LYS A 495 24.92 20.48 22.33
CA LYS A 495 26.17 19.82 22.76
C LYS A 495 27.38 20.75 22.73
N LEU A 496 27.36 21.76 21.86
CA LEU A 496 28.38 22.82 21.79
C LEU A 496 28.16 23.98 22.79
N GLY A 497 27.07 23.98 23.55
CA GLY A 497 26.73 25.05 24.50
C GLY A 497 25.97 26.22 23.90
N HIS A 498 25.59 26.19 22.63
CA HIS A 498 24.80 27.21 21.93
C HIS A 498 23.31 27.09 22.26
N GLN A 499 22.94 27.27 23.53
CA GLN A 499 21.60 26.99 24.05
C GLN A 499 20.49 27.81 23.37
N LYS A 500 20.75 29.10 23.08
CA LYS A 500 19.74 30.00 22.48
C LYS A 500 19.39 29.60 21.06
N GLU A 501 20.40 29.31 20.23
CA GLU A 501 20.23 28.88 18.85
C GLU A 501 19.57 27.49 18.77
N ALA A 502 19.96 26.60 19.68
CA ALA A 502 19.36 25.28 19.79
C ALA A 502 17.85 25.37 20.13
N LEU A 503 17.50 26.22 21.11
CA LEU A 503 16.09 26.43 21.49
C LEU A 503 15.28 26.98 20.32
N TYR A 504 15.78 28.02 19.66
CA TYR A 504 15.11 28.60 18.48
C TYR A 504 14.81 27.56 17.39
N LEU A 505 15.79 26.69 17.05
CA LEU A 505 15.59 25.64 16.04
C LEU A 505 14.61 24.54 16.50
N THR A 506 14.60 24.23 17.80
CA THR A 506 13.64 23.28 18.37
C THR A 506 12.22 23.84 18.28
N GLU A 507 12.00 25.08 18.70
CA GLU A 507 10.69 25.74 18.58
C GLU A 507 10.21 25.83 17.12
N LYS A 508 11.12 26.14 16.21
CA LYS A 508 10.82 26.11 14.76
C LYS A 508 10.37 24.74 14.28
N ALA A 509 11.08 23.68 14.68
CA ALA A 509 10.72 22.31 14.31
C ALA A 509 9.35 21.90 14.90
N GLU A 510 9.09 22.25 16.17
CA GLU A 510 7.81 22.01 16.83
C GLU A 510 6.65 22.71 16.11
N ALA A 511 6.84 23.98 15.75
CA ALA A 511 5.84 24.72 14.98
C ALA A 511 5.51 24.05 13.64
N LEU A 512 6.49 23.45 12.97
CA LEU A 512 6.28 22.69 11.74
C LEU A 512 5.48 21.40 11.98
N THR A 513 5.52 20.80 13.16
CA THR A 513 4.79 19.55 13.47
C THR A 513 3.37 19.78 13.95
N LEU A 514 3.00 20.98 14.38
CA LEU A 514 1.65 21.29 14.88
C LEU A 514 0.51 20.86 13.95
N PRO A 515 0.55 21.13 12.63
CA PRO A 515 -0.51 20.72 11.71
C PRO A 515 -0.69 19.20 11.58
N LEU A 516 0.27 18.39 12.04
CA LEU A 516 0.29 16.94 11.92
C LEU A 516 -0.22 16.22 13.18
N LYS A 517 -0.51 16.99 14.25
CA LYS A 517 -1.09 16.50 15.50
C LYS A 517 -2.62 16.61 15.36
N GLY A 518 -3.25 15.49 15.00
CA GLY A 518 -4.70 15.38 14.95
C GLY A 518 -5.29 14.80 16.22
#